data_fc0562b756a0b9e57847854a3b490241
#
_entry.id   fc0562b756a0b9e57847854a3b490241
#
_cell.length_a   1.000
_cell.length_b   1.000
_cell.length_c   1.000
_cell.angle_alpha   90.00
_cell.angle_beta   90.00
_cell.angle_gamma   90.00
#
_symmetry.space_group_name_H-M   'P 1'
#
loop_
_entity.id
_entity.type
_entity.pdbx_description
1 polymer ?
#
loop_
_entity_poly.entity_id
_entity_poly.type
_entity_poly.pdbx_seq_one_letter_code
_entity_poly.pdbx_strand_id
1 'polypeptide(L)'
;DFYCNKLGLKETRRIENEKGKFTLIFLGAENSDERHALLELTYNWDPEKYTGGRNFGHLAYSVKNIYETCDNLMKKGVTINRPPRDGHMAFIKSPDGISIELLQEGEALPIEEPWQSMENIGTW
;
A
#
# COMPACT_ATOMS: atom_id res chain seq x y z
N ASP A 1 8.93 -3.83 6.06
CA ASP A 1 9.53 -3.97 4.72
C ASP A 1 8.58 -3.53 3.60
N PHE A 2 7.33 -4.00 3.61
CA PHE A 2 6.38 -3.65 2.54
C PHE A 2 6.02 -2.16 2.54
N TYR A 3 5.47 -1.65 3.63
CA TYR A 3 4.97 -0.28 3.67
C TYR A 3 6.08 0.78 3.59
N CYS A 4 7.22 0.57 4.26
CA CYS A 4 8.31 1.55 4.26
C CYS A 4 9.27 1.35 3.08
N ASN A 5 9.85 0.15 2.90
CA ASN A 5 10.89 -0.04 1.89
C ASN A 5 10.35 -0.17 0.46
N LYS A 6 9.17 -0.76 0.29
CA LYS A 6 8.58 -0.97 -1.05
C LYS A 6 7.63 0.17 -1.42
N LEU A 7 6.64 0.47 -0.58
CA LEU A 7 5.61 1.49 -0.84
C LEU A 7 6.09 2.93 -0.53
N GLY A 8 7.09 3.10 0.33
CA GLY A 8 7.73 4.39 0.58
C GLY A 8 7.15 5.21 1.73
N LEU A 9 6.30 4.61 2.58
CA LEU A 9 5.84 5.27 3.79
C LEU A 9 6.99 5.46 4.80
N LYS A 10 6.83 6.41 5.71
CA LYS A 10 7.80 6.72 6.76
C LYS A 10 7.24 6.34 8.13
N GLU A 11 8.04 5.66 8.93
CA GLU A 11 7.70 5.45 10.35
C GLU A 11 7.79 6.81 11.07
N THR A 12 6.68 7.23 11.68
CA THR A 12 6.59 8.49 12.41
C THR A 12 6.65 8.29 13.92
N ARG A 13 6.16 7.16 14.40
CA ARG A 13 6.11 6.84 15.82
C ARG A 13 6.04 5.34 16.04
N ARG A 14 6.62 4.88 17.13
CA ARG A 14 6.55 3.49 17.62
C ARG A 14 6.24 3.48 19.10
N ILE A 15 5.38 2.58 19.55
CA ILE A 15 5.00 2.39 20.95
C ILE A 15 5.03 0.91 21.26
N GLU A 16 5.76 0.53 22.28
CA GLU A 16 5.74 -0.84 22.83
C GLU A 16 4.88 -0.88 24.09
N ASN A 17 4.00 -1.86 24.14
CA ASN A 17 3.12 -2.10 25.29
C ASN A 17 3.39 -3.49 25.87
N GLU A 18 4.26 -3.55 26.88
CA GLU A 18 4.65 -4.80 27.52
C GLU A 18 3.51 -5.49 28.23
N LYS A 19 2.60 -4.73 28.84
CA LYS A 19 1.45 -5.29 29.54
C LYS A 19 0.45 -5.92 28.58
N GLY A 20 0.24 -5.29 27.42
CA GLY A 20 -0.65 -5.77 26.37
C GLY A 20 0.04 -6.71 25.38
N LYS A 21 1.38 -6.83 25.44
CA LYS A 21 2.21 -7.63 24.52
C LYS A 21 1.98 -7.27 23.05
N PHE A 22 2.06 -6.01 22.72
CA PHE A 22 1.98 -5.55 21.34
C PHE A 22 2.87 -4.33 21.09
N THR A 23 3.19 -4.11 19.82
CA THR A 23 3.87 -2.91 19.33
C THR A 23 2.97 -2.20 18.34
N LEU A 24 2.77 -0.90 18.53
CA LEU A 24 2.11 -0.02 17.55
C LEU A 24 3.16 0.68 16.73
N ILE A 25 2.95 0.73 15.42
CA ILE A 25 3.84 1.39 14.46
C ILE A 25 2.98 2.31 13.60
N PHE A 26 3.29 3.61 13.62
CA PHE A 26 2.55 4.62 12.87
C PHE A 26 3.35 5.03 11.65
N LEU A 27 2.73 4.92 10.49
CA LEU A 27 3.33 5.21 9.19
C LEU A 27 2.58 6.34 8.50
N GLY A 28 3.32 7.26 7.91
CA GLY A 28 2.77 8.37 7.13
C GLY A 28 3.37 8.44 5.73
N ALA A 29 2.71 9.16 4.82
CA ALA A 29 3.29 9.55 3.55
C ALA A 29 4.45 10.52 3.76
N GLU A 30 5.29 10.76 2.75
CA GLU A 30 6.57 11.46 2.87
C GLU A 30 6.49 12.83 3.56
N ASN A 31 5.41 13.56 3.39
CA ASN A 31 5.20 14.89 3.98
C ASN A 31 4.09 14.90 5.05
N SER A 32 3.76 13.73 5.61
CA SER A 32 2.74 13.64 6.66
C SER A 32 3.25 14.23 7.98
N ASP A 33 2.42 15.02 8.61
CA ASP A 33 2.58 15.48 10.00
C ASP A 33 1.41 14.96 10.86
N GLU A 34 1.36 15.38 12.11
CA GLU A 34 0.32 14.96 13.07
C GLU A 34 -1.13 15.31 12.66
N ARG A 35 -1.30 16.16 11.63
CA ARG A 35 -2.61 16.54 11.09
C ARG A 35 -3.10 15.64 9.96
N HIS A 36 -2.24 14.78 9.45
CA HIS A 36 -2.56 13.84 8.38
C HIS A 36 -2.97 12.48 8.95
N ALA A 37 -3.79 11.76 8.21
CA ALA A 37 -4.12 10.38 8.54
C ALA A 37 -2.87 9.50 8.46
N LEU A 38 -2.63 8.71 9.51
CA LEU A 38 -1.54 7.75 9.59
C LEU A 38 -2.08 6.32 9.47
N LEU A 39 -1.29 5.43 8.92
CA LEU A 39 -1.52 4.00 9.00
C LEU A 39 -0.95 3.49 10.33
N GLU A 40 -1.81 3.00 11.21
CA GLU A 40 -1.40 2.33 12.44
C GLU A 40 -1.36 0.82 12.20
N LEU A 41 -0.18 0.24 12.39
CA LEU A 41 0.02 -1.21 12.38
C LEU A 41 0.18 -1.72 13.81
N THR A 42 -0.52 -2.80 14.13
CA THR A 42 -0.36 -3.50 15.41
C THR A 42 0.38 -4.81 15.19
N TYR A 43 1.52 -4.96 15.84
CA TYR A 43 2.23 -6.23 15.93
C TYR A 43 1.97 -6.87 17.29
N ASN A 44 1.17 -7.92 17.32
CA ASN A 44 0.95 -8.72 18.52
C ASN A 44 2.14 -9.67 18.73
N TRP A 45 2.69 -9.68 19.95
CA TRP A 45 3.90 -10.48 20.26
C TRP A 45 3.58 -11.98 20.34
N ASP A 46 2.38 -12.31 20.82
CA ASP A 46 1.93 -13.70 20.84
C ASP A 46 1.43 -14.08 19.42
N PRO A 47 1.92 -15.19 18.83
CA PRO A 47 1.52 -15.62 17.50
C PRO A 47 0.02 -15.86 17.41
N GLU A 48 -0.63 -15.25 16.41
CA GLU A 48 -2.04 -15.39 16.15
C GLU A 48 -2.30 -15.54 14.65
N LYS A 49 -3.33 -16.29 14.29
CA LYS A 49 -3.77 -16.44 12.91
C LYS A 49 -4.92 -15.51 12.63
N TYR A 50 -4.69 -14.54 11.75
CA TYR A 50 -5.71 -13.57 11.36
C TYR A 50 -6.50 -14.02 10.15
N THR A 51 -7.78 -13.59 10.08
CA THR A 51 -8.62 -13.69 8.90
C THR A 51 -9.15 -12.30 8.55
N GLY A 52 -9.02 -11.88 7.29
CA GLY A 52 -9.42 -10.53 6.85
C GLY A 52 -10.92 -10.28 6.86
N GLY A 53 -11.74 -11.35 6.83
CA GLY A 53 -13.20 -11.19 6.70
C GLY A 53 -13.57 -10.54 5.36
N ARG A 54 -14.76 -9.89 5.31
CA ARG A 54 -15.29 -9.22 4.11
C ARG A 54 -15.71 -7.77 4.36
N ASN A 55 -15.43 -7.24 5.51
CA ASN A 55 -15.89 -5.91 5.91
C ASN A 55 -14.94 -4.79 5.50
N PHE A 56 -13.62 -5.05 5.55
CA PHE A 56 -12.63 -4.06 5.17
C PHE A 56 -12.57 -3.90 3.63
N GLY A 57 -12.51 -2.66 3.15
CA GLY A 57 -12.30 -2.34 1.74
C GLY A 57 -10.81 -2.33 1.37
N HIS A 58 -10.27 -1.15 1.18
CA HIS A 58 -8.87 -0.95 0.82
C HIS A 58 -8.31 0.35 1.40
N LEU A 59 -6.99 0.47 1.41
CA LEU A 59 -6.29 1.74 1.60
C LEU A 59 -6.08 2.39 0.23
N ALA A 60 -6.05 3.72 0.16
CA ALA A 60 -5.76 4.44 -1.08
C ALA A 60 -4.67 5.48 -0.85
N TYR A 61 -3.73 5.57 -1.79
CA TYR A 61 -2.65 6.55 -1.80
C TYR A 61 -2.53 7.24 -3.16
N SER A 62 -2.44 8.57 -3.15
CA SER A 62 -2.08 9.34 -4.34
C SER A 62 -0.58 9.23 -4.62
N VAL A 63 -0.23 9.09 -5.90
CA VAL A 63 1.14 9.00 -6.37
C VAL A 63 1.38 9.96 -7.53
N LYS A 64 2.58 10.54 -7.60
CA LYS A 64 2.93 11.55 -8.60
C LYS A 64 2.98 11.00 -10.03
N ASN A 65 3.43 9.77 -10.19
CA ASN A 65 3.49 9.07 -11.47
C ASN A 65 3.17 7.59 -11.24
N ILE A 66 1.98 7.18 -11.65
CA ILE A 66 1.48 5.83 -11.38
C ILE A 66 2.28 4.76 -12.13
N TYR A 67 2.78 5.05 -13.33
CA TYR A 67 3.59 4.10 -14.10
C TYR A 67 4.95 3.86 -13.46
N GLU A 68 5.65 4.92 -13.08
CA GLU A 68 6.93 4.81 -12.37
C GLU A 68 6.77 4.12 -11.02
N THR A 69 5.69 4.42 -10.29
CA THR A 69 5.39 3.78 -9.00
C THR A 69 5.18 2.29 -9.17
N CYS A 70 4.34 1.88 -10.13
CA CYS A 70 4.07 0.46 -10.40
C CYS A 70 5.34 -0.27 -10.88
N ASP A 71 6.14 0.33 -11.76
CA ASP A 71 7.41 -0.24 -12.23
C ASP A 71 8.41 -0.45 -11.07
N ASN A 72 8.55 0.53 -10.20
CA ASN A 72 9.40 0.44 -9.02
C ASN A 72 8.93 -0.63 -8.03
N LEU A 73 7.62 -0.77 -7.85
CA LEU A 73 7.03 -1.82 -7.01
C LEU A 73 7.29 -3.21 -7.59
N MET A 74 7.11 -3.38 -8.90
CA MET A 74 7.44 -4.64 -9.59
C MET A 74 8.92 -5.02 -9.44
N LYS A 75 9.84 -4.07 -9.62
CA LYS A 75 11.28 -4.28 -9.38
C LYS A 75 11.60 -4.71 -7.96
N LYS A 76 10.78 -4.33 -6.99
CA LYS A 76 10.88 -4.74 -5.58
C LYS A 76 10.09 -6.01 -5.25
N GLY A 77 9.57 -6.73 -6.27
CA GLY A 77 8.85 -7.98 -6.13
C GLY A 77 7.41 -7.85 -5.67
N VAL A 78 6.78 -6.69 -5.82
CA VAL A 78 5.36 -6.49 -5.55
C VAL A 78 4.56 -6.83 -6.81
N THR A 79 3.51 -7.64 -6.66
CA THR A 79 2.58 -7.93 -7.75
C THR A 79 1.64 -6.75 -7.96
N ILE A 80 1.49 -6.30 -9.20
CA ILE A 80 0.46 -5.34 -9.58
C ILE A 80 -0.80 -6.15 -9.93
N ASN A 81 -1.76 -6.20 -9.00
CA ASN A 81 -2.97 -6.99 -9.17
C ASN A 81 -3.90 -6.42 -10.24
N ARG A 82 -4.12 -5.11 -10.24
CA ARG A 82 -4.78 -4.40 -11.34
C ARG A 82 -3.80 -3.38 -11.90
N PRO A 83 -3.31 -3.57 -13.13
CA PRO A 83 -2.44 -2.61 -13.79
C PRO A 83 -3.11 -1.26 -14.07
N PRO A 84 -2.34 -0.17 -14.12
CA PRO A 84 -2.85 1.18 -14.40
C PRO A 84 -3.15 1.40 -15.88
N ARG A 85 -4.02 0.58 -16.49
CA ARG A 85 -4.34 0.63 -17.94
C ARG A 85 -4.96 1.95 -18.41
N ASP A 86 -5.61 2.64 -17.48
CA ASP A 86 -6.27 3.93 -17.72
C ASP A 86 -5.37 5.14 -17.38
N GLY A 87 -4.11 4.89 -17.01
CA GLY A 87 -3.19 5.93 -16.57
C GLY A 87 -3.56 6.58 -15.23
N HIS A 88 -4.54 6.03 -14.52
CA HIS A 88 -5.11 6.67 -13.32
C HIS A 88 -5.07 5.80 -12.07
N MET A 89 -5.38 4.51 -12.16
CA MET A 89 -5.60 3.66 -10.99
C MET A 89 -4.93 2.29 -11.12
N ALA A 90 -4.29 1.84 -10.04
CA ALA A 90 -3.75 0.50 -9.90
C ALA A 90 -4.12 -0.11 -8.54
N PHE A 91 -4.08 -1.45 -8.44
CA PHE A 91 -4.21 -2.15 -7.17
C PHE A 91 -3.04 -3.10 -6.94
N ILE A 92 -2.58 -3.12 -5.71
CA ILE A 92 -1.61 -4.07 -5.15
C ILE A 92 -2.17 -4.66 -3.84
N LYS A 93 -1.50 -5.65 -3.29
CA LYS A 93 -1.81 -6.18 -1.95
C LYS A 93 -0.59 -6.18 -1.05
N SER A 94 -0.83 -5.91 0.24
CA SER A 94 0.16 -6.13 1.29
C SER A 94 0.39 -7.64 1.50
N PRO A 95 1.49 -8.03 2.20
CA PRO A 95 1.71 -9.42 2.60
C PRO A 95 0.58 -10.02 3.45
N ASP A 96 -0.15 -9.17 4.17
CA ASP A 96 -1.31 -9.58 4.99
C ASP A 96 -2.62 -9.64 4.18
N GLY A 97 -2.57 -9.40 2.87
CA GLY A 97 -3.73 -9.46 2.00
C GLY A 97 -4.61 -8.21 1.99
N ILE A 98 -4.14 -7.10 2.54
CA ILE A 98 -4.84 -5.81 2.49
C ILE A 98 -4.69 -5.20 1.09
N SER A 99 -5.81 -4.91 0.45
CA SER A 99 -5.84 -4.21 -0.85
C SER A 99 -5.40 -2.76 -0.70
N ILE A 100 -4.58 -2.32 -1.64
CA ILE A 100 -4.08 -0.94 -1.67
C ILE A 100 -4.29 -0.40 -3.08
N GLU A 101 -5.06 0.66 -3.17
CA GLU A 101 -5.28 1.43 -4.39
C GLU A 101 -4.20 2.50 -4.53
N LEU A 102 -3.64 2.61 -5.72
CA LEU A 102 -2.73 3.68 -6.11
C LEU A 102 -3.47 4.56 -7.11
N LEU A 103 -3.50 5.87 -6.86
CA LEU A 103 -4.19 6.85 -7.67
C LEU A 103 -3.20 7.86 -8.23
N GLN A 104 -3.28 8.11 -9.54
CA GLN A 104 -2.53 9.18 -10.18
C GLN A 104 -2.96 10.53 -9.61
N GLU A 105 -2.01 11.33 -9.16
CA GLU A 105 -2.25 12.70 -8.74
C GLU A 105 -2.57 13.57 -9.95
N GLY A 106 -3.68 14.31 -9.90
CA GLY A 106 -4.14 15.15 -11.00
C GLY A 106 -4.80 14.36 -12.14
N GLU A 107 -4.52 14.73 -13.37
CA GLU A 107 -5.10 14.09 -14.56
C GLU A 107 -4.49 12.72 -14.82
N ALA A 108 -5.28 11.82 -15.44
CA ALA A 108 -4.78 10.52 -15.88
C ALA A 108 -3.61 10.70 -16.86
N LEU A 109 -2.59 9.86 -16.74
CA LEU A 109 -1.47 9.84 -17.69
C LEU A 109 -1.92 9.28 -19.04
N PRO A 110 -1.25 9.65 -20.16
CA PRO A 110 -1.51 9.04 -21.44
C PRO A 110 -1.41 7.51 -21.38
N ILE A 111 -2.33 6.84 -22.05
CA ILE A 111 -2.35 5.37 -22.12
C ILE A 111 -1.11 4.89 -22.85
N GLU A 112 -0.37 3.97 -22.25
CA GLU A 112 0.87 3.42 -22.82
C GLU A 112 1.08 1.94 -22.49
N GLU A 113 1.86 1.27 -23.34
CA GLU A 113 2.35 -0.08 -23.07
C GLU A 113 3.53 -0.05 -22.06
N PRO A 114 3.74 -1.10 -21.26
CA PRO A 114 2.99 -2.39 -21.29
C PRO A 114 1.66 -2.37 -20.52
N TRP A 115 1.35 -1.27 -19.87
CA TRP A 115 0.21 -1.18 -18.94
C TRP A 115 -1.14 -1.41 -19.61
N GLN A 116 -1.31 -0.89 -20.85
CA GLN A 116 -2.57 -1.00 -21.58
C GLN A 116 -2.99 -2.46 -21.82
N SER A 117 -2.05 -3.30 -22.18
CA SER A 117 -2.30 -4.73 -22.50
C SER A 117 -2.12 -5.68 -21.31
N MET A 118 -1.61 -5.19 -20.17
CA MET A 118 -1.33 -6.01 -19.01
C MET A 118 -2.61 -6.50 -18.34
N GLU A 119 -2.71 -7.82 -18.12
CA GLU A 119 -3.89 -8.43 -17.48
C GLU A 119 -3.87 -8.29 -15.94
N ASN A 120 -5.04 -8.47 -15.34
CA ASN A 120 -5.18 -8.56 -13.89
C ASN A 120 -4.54 -9.84 -13.35
N ILE A 121 -3.94 -9.78 -12.18
CA ILE A 121 -3.36 -10.92 -11.48
C ILE A 121 -4.09 -11.12 -10.15
N GLY A 122 -4.78 -12.23 -9.99
CA GLY A 122 -5.53 -12.53 -8.78
C GLY A 122 -6.72 -11.59 -8.55
N THR A 123 -6.99 -11.30 -7.28
CA THR A 123 -8.08 -10.42 -6.80
C THR A 123 -7.53 -9.35 -5.87
N TRP A 124 -8.24 -8.26 -5.77
CA TRP A 124 -7.89 -7.14 -4.89
C TRP A 124 -9.11 -6.56 -4.19
#